data_64756fa68b3340423eddbbc147a78ab0
#
_entry.id   64756fa68b3340423eddbbc147a78ab0
#
_cell.length_a   1.000
_cell.length_b   1.000
_cell.length_c   1.000
_cell.angle_alpha   90.00
_cell.angle_beta   90.00
_cell.angle_gamma   90.00
#
_symmetry.space_group_name_H-M   'P 1'
#
loop_
_entity.id
_entity.type
_entity.pdbx_description
1 polymer ?
#
loop_
_entity_poly.entity_id
_entity_poly.type
_entity_poly.pdbx_seq_one_letter_code
_entity_poly.pdbx_strand_id
1 'polypeptide(L)'
;CGLCRRLKECYGKRGQLTLSYDMTFLIVLLTGLYEPKTIAGETRCIAHPLEKHPTKINEYTDYAASMNLILSYYKCKDDWIDERKKKGYIAAKALEPKIKKIESNYPEKVRLIHSKLEEINQYEKKGETNLDLMAGLFGDIMAEIFAWEPDAWELSLRKIGFFLGKFIYLMDAYEDVEKDIGNNSYNPLKEAFLQKTPEQFATECRT
;
A
#
# COMPACT_ATOMS: atom_id res chain seq x y z
N CYS A 1 1.98 -14.62 7.51
CA CYS A 1 3.17 -15.36 7.01
C CYS A 1 3.05 -15.81 5.56
N GLY A 2 1.84 -16.15 5.03
CA GLY A 2 1.65 -16.56 3.63
C GLY A 2 2.09 -15.50 2.63
N LEU A 3 1.65 -14.24 2.79
CA LEU A 3 2.06 -13.13 1.93
C LEU A 3 3.58 -12.92 1.92
N CYS A 4 4.22 -12.91 3.10
CA CYS A 4 5.66 -12.77 3.23
C CYS A 4 6.43 -13.85 2.45
N ARG A 5 5.95 -15.10 2.54
CA ARG A 5 6.51 -16.22 1.79
C ARG A 5 6.33 -16.03 0.28
N ARG A 6 5.13 -15.65 -0.19
CA ARG A 6 4.88 -15.45 -1.63
C ARG A 6 5.66 -14.28 -2.20
N LEU A 7 5.77 -13.17 -1.47
CA LEU A 7 6.63 -12.05 -1.85
C LEU A 7 8.08 -12.48 -2.05
N LYS A 8 8.60 -13.34 -1.15
CA LYS A 8 9.95 -13.90 -1.28
C LYS A 8 10.09 -14.84 -2.47
N GLU A 9 9.15 -15.76 -2.66
CA GLU A 9 9.17 -16.75 -3.74
C GLU A 9 9.05 -16.10 -5.12
N CYS A 10 8.10 -15.16 -5.30
CA CYS A 10 7.84 -14.52 -6.57
C CYS A 10 8.82 -13.38 -6.88
N TYR A 11 9.21 -12.62 -5.84
CA TYR A 11 9.90 -11.33 -6.01
C TYR A 11 11.25 -11.24 -5.27
N GLY A 12 11.65 -12.33 -4.60
CA GLY A 12 12.92 -12.42 -3.88
C GLY A 12 12.94 -11.66 -2.56
N LYS A 13 14.13 -11.56 -1.94
CA LYS A 13 14.28 -10.87 -0.64
C LYS A 13 13.83 -9.41 -0.66
N ARG A 14 14.00 -8.71 -1.78
CA ARG A 14 13.55 -7.31 -1.94
C ARG A 14 12.03 -7.20 -1.94
N GLY A 15 11.33 -8.07 -2.66
CA GLY A 15 9.87 -8.14 -2.59
C GLY A 15 9.36 -8.48 -1.19
N GLN A 16 10.08 -9.31 -0.44
CA GLN A 16 9.70 -9.63 0.94
C GLN A 16 9.74 -8.41 1.88
N LEU A 17 10.61 -7.43 1.63
CA LEU A 17 10.72 -6.21 2.42
C LEU A 17 9.59 -5.22 2.18
N THR A 18 8.79 -5.41 1.12
CA THR A 18 7.66 -4.54 0.79
C THR A 18 6.36 -4.92 1.51
N LEU A 19 6.36 -5.94 2.35
CA LEU A 19 5.16 -6.47 3.01
C LEU A 19 4.37 -5.38 3.72
N SER A 20 3.07 -5.27 3.42
CA SER A 20 2.12 -4.44 4.16
C SER A 20 1.04 -5.30 4.84
N TYR A 21 0.49 -4.77 5.93
CA TYR A 21 -0.58 -5.44 6.66
C TYR A 21 -1.92 -5.31 5.96
N ASP A 22 -2.13 -4.25 5.19
CA ASP A 22 -3.35 -3.99 4.42
C ASP A 22 -3.57 -5.08 3.38
N MET A 23 -2.51 -5.52 2.71
CA MET A 23 -2.56 -6.63 1.77
C MET A 23 -2.81 -7.97 2.49
N THR A 24 -2.41 -8.09 3.75
CA THR A 24 -2.76 -9.26 4.57
C THR A 24 -4.24 -9.26 4.90
N PHE A 25 -4.83 -8.11 5.23
CA PHE A 25 -6.27 -7.96 5.41
C PHE A 25 -7.05 -8.31 4.14
N LEU A 26 -6.61 -7.82 2.98
CA LEU A 26 -7.21 -8.16 1.69
C LEU A 26 -7.27 -9.68 1.46
N ILE A 27 -6.17 -10.40 1.73
CA ILE A 27 -6.11 -11.86 1.60
C ILE A 27 -7.16 -12.54 2.51
N VAL A 28 -7.26 -12.11 3.76
CA VAL A 28 -8.21 -12.69 4.72
C VAL A 28 -9.64 -12.43 4.26
N LEU A 29 -9.95 -11.21 3.82
CA LEU A 29 -11.26 -10.81 3.34
C LEU A 29 -11.66 -11.63 2.11
N LEU A 30 -10.85 -11.65 1.05
CA LEU A 30 -11.14 -12.39 -0.17
C LEU A 30 -11.21 -13.92 0.08
N THR A 31 -10.32 -14.44 0.93
CA THR A 31 -10.37 -15.86 1.30
C THR A 31 -11.66 -16.23 2.02
N GLY A 32 -12.17 -15.34 2.89
CA GLY A 32 -13.43 -15.56 3.59
C GLY A 32 -14.66 -15.43 2.70
N LEU A 33 -14.61 -14.56 1.68
CA LEU A 33 -15.75 -14.36 0.75
C LEU A 33 -15.85 -15.44 -0.33
N TYR A 34 -14.71 -15.87 -0.86
CA TYR A 34 -14.68 -16.75 -2.05
C TYR A 34 -14.27 -18.19 -1.74
N GLU A 35 -13.81 -18.48 -0.52
CA GLU A 35 -13.45 -19.82 -0.04
C GLU A 35 -12.56 -20.64 -1.02
N PRO A 36 -11.43 -20.07 -1.51
CA PRO A 36 -10.58 -20.71 -2.50
C PRO A 36 -9.86 -21.93 -1.93
N LYS A 37 -9.40 -22.81 -2.81
CA LYS A 37 -8.49 -23.88 -2.42
C LYS A 37 -7.23 -23.28 -1.81
N THR A 38 -6.97 -23.61 -0.56
CA THR A 38 -5.84 -23.05 0.21
C THR A 38 -4.82 -24.13 0.53
N ILE A 39 -3.57 -23.84 0.21
CA ILE A 39 -2.43 -24.70 0.52
C ILE A 39 -1.91 -24.30 1.91
N ALA A 40 -2.00 -25.23 2.87
CA ALA A 40 -1.41 -25.06 4.19
C ALA A 40 0.07 -25.47 4.18
N GLY A 41 0.88 -24.80 4.96
CA GLY A 41 2.30 -25.11 5.12
C GLY A 41 2.90 -24.40 6.32
N GLU A 42 4.20 -24.50 6.46
CA GLU A 42 4.96 -23.82 7.51
C GLU A 42 6.14 -23.06 6.90
N THR A 43 6.49 -21.94 7.50
CA THR A 43 7.71 -21.18 7.13
C THR A 43 8.34 -20.55 8.35
N ARG A 44 9.66 -20.31 8.27
CA ARG A 44 10.36 -19.47 9.25
C ARG A 44 10.29 -18.02 8.82
N CYS A 45 9.86 -17.16 9.72
CA CYS A 45 9.79 -15.72 9.47
C CYS A 45 11.17 -15.08 9.68
N ILE A 46 11.49 -14.02 8.90
CA ILE A 46 12.73 -13.26 9.11
C ILE A 46 12.72 -12.58 10.50
N ALA A 47 11.56 -12.10 10.93
CA ALA A 47 11.41 -11.48 12.25
C ALA A 47 11.48 -12.49 13.42
N HIS A 48 11.13 -13.76 13.16
CA HIS A 48 11.13 -14.83 14.17
C HIS A 48 11.81 -16.09 13.60
N PRO A 49 13.13 -16.09 13.44
CA PRO A 49 13.85 -17.15 12.72
C PRO A 49 13.91 -18.49 13.46
N LEU A 50 13.65 -18.49 14.76
CA LEU A 50 13.72 -19.69 15.61
C LEU A 50 12.42 -20.52 15.55
N GLU A 51 11.30 -19.90 15.22
CA GLU A 51 9.99 -20.55 15.22
C GLU A 51 9.46 -20.76 13.80
N LYS A 52 8.74 -21.85 13.60
CA LYS A 52 7.96 -22.09 12.39
C LYS A 52 6.55 -21.54 12.58
N HIS A 53 6.11 -20.75 11.61
CA HIS A 53 4.77 -20.20 11.61
C HIS A 53 3.90 -20.86 10.53
N PRO A 54 2.64 -21.17 10.82
CA PRO A 54 1.73 -21.71 9.82
C PRO A 54 1.51 -20.68 8.69
N THR A 55 1.46 -21.20 7.47
CA THR A 55 1.17 -20.40 6.28
C THR A 55 -0.05 -20.97 5.56
N LYS A 56 -0.86 -20.08 5.04
CA LYS A 56 -1.96 -20.40 4.12
C LYS A 56 -1.70 -19.59 2.85
N ILE A 57 -1.73 -20.24 1.70
CA ILE A 57 -1.47 -19.64 0.39
C ILE A 57 -2.57 -20.07 -0.57
N ASN A 58 -3.13 -19.11 -1.29
CA ASN A 58 -4.13 -19.28 -2.33
C ASN A 58 -3.95 -18.22 -3.41
N GLU A 59 -4.84 -18.18 -4.41
CA GLU A 59 -4.79 -17.21 -5.50
C GLU A 59 -4.82 -15.75 -5.02
N TYR A 60 -5.57 -15.44 -3.95
CA TYR A 60 -5.61 -14.09 -3.37
C TYR A 60 -4.32 -13.69 -2.69
N THR A 61 -3.53 -14.66 -2.22
CA THR A 61 -2.17 -14.40 -1.74
C THR A 61 -1.25 -13.95 -2.87
N ASP A 62 -1.40 -14.55 -4.07
CA ASP A 62 -0.62 -14.18 -5.25
C ASP A 62 -1.04 -12.81 -5.81
N TYR A 63 -2.34 -12.56 -5.83
CA TYR A 63 -2.90 -11.27 -6.21
C TYR A 63 -2.43 -10.15 -5.29
N ALA A 64 -2.62 -10.31 -3.98
CA ALA A 64 -2.20 -9.33 -2.99
C ALA A 64 -0.68 -9.08 -3.02
N ALA A 65 0.14 -10.12 -3.25
CA ALA A 65 1.58 -9.98 -3.43
C ALA A 65 1.92 -9.12 -4.67
N SER A 66 1.15 -9.27 -5.75
CA SER A 66 1.31 -8.47 -6.97
C SER A 66 0.95 -7.00 -6.73
N MET A 67 -0.20 -6.73 -6.10
CA MET A 67 -0.65 -5.37 -5.78
C MET A 67 0.29 -4.69 -4.79
N ASN A 68 0.75 -5.41 -3.77
CA ASN A 68 1.74 -4.93 -2.81
C ASN A 68 3.05 -4.50 -3.51
N LEU A 69 3.51 -5.28 -4.48
CA LEU A 69 4.72 -4.94 -5.22
C LEU A 69 4.53 -3.70 -6.10
N ILE A 70 3.38 -3.56 -6.76
CA ILE A 70 3.04 -2.38 -7.59
C ILE A 70 3.08 -1.11 -6.75
N LEU A 71 2.38 -1.07 -5.61
CA LEU A 71 2.39 0.10 -4.72
C LEU A 71 3.81 0.46 -4.27
N SER A 72 4.57 -0.56 -3.82
CA SER A 72 5.95 -0.34 -3.36
C SER A 72 6.89 0.11 -4.48
N TYR A 73 6.68 -0.38 -5.70
CA TYR A 73 7.48 0.02 -6.85
C TYR A 73 7.28 1.50 -7.18
N TYR A 74 6.03 1.95 -7.27
CA TYR A 74 5.74 3.35 -7.59
C TYR A 74 6.19 4.27 -6.45
N LYS A 75 5.99 3.91 -5.19
CA LYS A 75 6.54 4.67 -4.05
C LYS A 75 8.06 4.82 -4.15
N CYS A 76 8.80 3.74 -4.40
CA CYS A 76 10.26 3.80 -4.56
C CYS A 76 10.69 4.65 -5.77
N LYS A 77 9.89 4.65 -6.85
CA LYS A 77 10.16 5.44 -8.05
C LYS A 77 9.96 6.93 -7.78
N ASP A 78 8.94 7.30 -7.03
CA ASP A 78 8.66 8.69 -6.65
C ASP A 78 9.73 9.22 -5.70
N ASP A 79 10.09 8.47 -4.65
CA ASP A 79 11.20 8.79 -3.74
C ASP A 79 12.52 9.05 -4.49
N TRP A 80 12.77 8.30 -5.56
CA TRP A 80 13.96 8.51 -6.37
C TRP A 80 13.89 9.79 -7.21
N ILE A 81 12.74 10.11 -7.78
CA ILE A 81 12.54 11.32 -8.59
C ILE A 81 12.69 12.57 -7.72
N ASP A 82 12.09 12.56 -6.53
CA ASP A 82 12.01 13.73 -5.65
C ASP A 82 13.30 13.96 -4.86
N GLU A 83 13.93 12.91 -4.35
CA GLU A 83 15.10 13.02 -3.48
C GLU A 83 16.43 12.60 -4.14
N ARG A 84 16.42 12.21 -5.42
CA ARG A 84 17.56 11.65 -6.17
C ARG A 84 18.31 10.56 -5.38
N LYS A 85 17.61 9.81 -4.55
CA LYS A 85 18.21 8.73 -3.75
C LYS A 85 18.60 7.56 -4.65
N LYS A 86 19.89 7.39 -4.91
CA LYS A 86 20.45 6.28 -5.72
C LYS A 86 19.94 4.89 -5.29
N LYS A 87 19.65 4.71 -3.99
CA LYS A 87 19.12 3.45 -3.44
C LYS A 87 17.71 3.14 -3.95
N GLY A 88 16.81 4.13 -4.04
CA GLY A 88 15.47 3.99 -4.59
C GLY A 88 15.48 3.58 -6.05
N TYR A 89 16.31 4.23 -6.87
CA TYR A 89 16.50 3.89 -8.27
C TYR A 89 16.94 2.43 -8.50
N ILE A 90 17.98 1.99 -7.76
CA ILE A 90 18.48 0.60 -7.88
C ILE A 90 17.42 -0.40 -7.45
N ALA A 91 16.64 -0.08 -6.41
CA ALA A 91 15.54 -0.92 -5.95
C ALA A 91 14.42 -1.02 -7.01
N ALA A 92 13.96 0.11 -7.54
CA ALA A 92 12.95 0.18 -8.59
C ALA A 92 13.40 -0.56 -9.86
N LYS A 93 14.61 -0.29 -10.36
CA LYS A 93 15.14 -0.96 -11.54
C LYS A 93 15.25 -2.48 -11.40
N ALA A 94 15.55 -2.98 -10.21
CA ALA A 94 15.62 -4.41 -9.98
C ALA A 94 14.24 -5.09 -9.93
N LEU A 95 13.17 -4.33 -9.69
CA LEU A 95 11.78 -4.82 -9.68
C LEU A 95 11.11 -4.70 -11.07
N GLU A 96 11.60 -3.84 -11.95
CA GLU A 96 11.01 -3.53 -13.25
C GLU A 96 10.59 -4.75 -14.10
N PRO A 97 11.40 -5.81 -14.27
CA PRO A 97 10.97 -6.97 -15.05
C PRO A 97 9.75 -7.69 -14.45
N LYS A 98 9.61 -7.63 -13.13
CA LYS A 98 8.50 -8.25 -12.40
C LYS A 98 7.25 -7.39 -12.48
N ILE A 99 7.41 -6.07 -12.47
CA ILE A 99 6.34 -5.10 -12.69
C ILE A 99 5.72 -5.30 -14.06
N LYS A 100 6.52 -5.41 -15.14
CA LYS A 100 6.02 -5.67 -16.48
C LYS A 100 5.16 -6.93 -16.58
N LYS A 101 5.51 -7.98 -15.84
CA LYS A 101 4.69 -9.20 -15.77
C LYS A 101 3.35 -8.94 -15.05
N ILE A 102 3.34 -8.15 -13.98
CA ILE A 102 2.10 -7.79 -13.28
C ILE A 102 1.22 -6.90 -14.15
N GLU A 103 1.81 -5.92 -14.84
CA GLU A 103 1.13 -5.05 -15.82
C GLU A 103 0.44 -5.87 -16.92
N SER A 104 1.09 -6.93 -17.42
CA SER A 104 0.46 -7.83 -18.40
C SER A 104 -0.73 -8.61 -17.84
N ASN A 105 -0.72 -8.94 -16.55
CA ASN A 105 -1.80 -9.70 -15.91
C ASN A 105 -2.97 -8.81 -15.49
N TYR A 106 -2.70 -7.55 -15.11
CA TYR A 106 -3.66 -6.62 -14.53
C TYR A 106 -3.54 -5.21 -15.15
N PRO A 107 -3.63 -5.08 -16.50
CA PRO A 107 -3.28 -3.83 -17.18
C PRO A 107 -4.13 -2.64 -16.74
N GLU A 108 -5.45 -2.81 -16.62
CA GLU A 108 -6.36 -1.74 -16.25
C GLU A 108 -6.16 -1.29 -14.80
N LYS A 109 -6.02 -2.25 -13.88
CA LYS A 109 -5.75 -1.96 -12.46
C LYS A 109 -4.44 -1.20 -12.28
N VAL A 110 -3.37 -1.67 -12.91
CA VAL A 110 -2.05 -1.02 -12.79
C VAL A 110 -2.07 0.38 -13.40
N ARG A 111 -2.75 0.56 -14.54
CA ARG A 111 -2.90 1.88 -15.17
C ARG A 111 -3.64 2.86 -14.25
N LEU A 112 -4.75 2.43 -13.63
CA LEU A 112 -5.50 3.27 -12.71
C LEU A 112 -4.68 3.62 -11.46
N ILE A 113 -4.04 2.63 -10.84
CA ILE A 113 -3.18 2.83 -9.66
C ILE A 113 -2.07 3.85 -9.98
N HIS A 114 -1.39 3.67 -11.12
CA HIS A 114 -0.33 4.58 -11.55
C HIS A 114 -0.84 6.01 -11.76
N SER A 115 -1.96 6.17 -12.48
CA SER A 115 -2.57 7.47 -12.72
C SER A 115 -2.94 8.18 -11.41
N LYS A 116 -3.51 7.47 -10.45
CA LYS A 116 -3.89 8.05 -9.16
C LYS A 116 -2.68 8.41 -8.30
N LEU A 117 -1.63 7.61 -8.32
CA LEU A 117 -0.37 7.95 -7.63
C LEU A 117 0.30 9.17 -8.25
N GLU A 118 0.30 9.30 -9.59
CA GLU A 118 0.79 10.51 -10.25
C GLU A 118 -0.05 11.75 -9.88
N GLU A 119 -1.37 11.62 -9.76
CA GLU A 119 -2.25 12.68 -9.33
C GLU A 119 -1.96 13.12 -7.89
N ILE A 120 -1.80 12.17 -6.96
CA ILE A 120 -1.36 12.43 -5.57
C ILE A 120 -0.04 13.22 -5.57
N ASN A 121 0.97 12.75 -6.27
CA ASN A 121 2.29 13.39 -6.34
C ASN A 121 2.21 14.83 -6.88
N GLN A 122 1.33 15.09 -7.85
CA GLN A 122 1.12 16.45 -8.37
C GLN A 122 0.50 17.38 -7.32
N TYR A 123 -0.45 16.90 -6.53
CA TYR A 123 -1.07 17.67 -5.45
C TYR A 123 -0.09 17.92 -4.30
N GLU A 124 0.70 16.91 -3.91
CA GLU A 124 1.76 17.03 -2.89
C GLU A 124 2.78 18.11 -3.27
N LYS A 125 3.23 18.12 -4.54
CA LYS A 125 4.15 19.16 -5.07
C LYS A 125 3.56 20.57 -5.07
N LYS A 126 2.23 20.69 -5.13
CA LYS A 126 1.52 21.97 -5.03
C LYS A 126 1.26 22.37 -3.57
N GLY A 127 1.54 21.49 -2.61
CA GLY A 127 1.25 21.74 -1.20
C GLY A 127 -0.24 21.68 -0.87
N GLU A 128 -1.00 20.79 -1.52
CA GLU A 128 -2.45 20.63 -1.28
C GLU A 128 -2.74 20.30 0.18
N THR A 129 -3.71 20.98 0.77
CA THR A 129 -4.10 20.80 2.19
C THR A 129 -5.47 20.19 2.37
N ASN A 130 -6.19 19.94 1.29
CA ASN A 130 -7.50 19.30 1.35
C ASN A 130 -7.36 17.81 1.67
N LEU A 131 -7.54 17.46 2.95
CA LEU A 131 -7.42 16.09 3.46
C LEU A 131 -8.38 15.11 2.77
N ASP A 132 -9.61 15.56 2.50
CA ASP A 132 -10.62 14.67 1.91
C ASP A 132 -10.28 14.32 0.45
N LEU A 133 -9.75 15.29 -0.30
CA LEU A 133 -9.24 15.08 -1.65
C LEU A 133 -8.09 14.09 -1.65
N MET A 134 -7.05 14.36 -0.84
CA MET A 134 -5.85 13.54 -0.81
C MET A 134 -6.12 12.10 -0.34
N ALA A 135 -6.86 11.96 0.76
CA ALA A 135 -7.29 10.67 1.26
C ALA A 135 -8.22 9.95 0.27
N GLY A 136 -9.09 10.69 -0.44
CA GLY A 136 -9.97 10.15 -1.47
C GLY A 136 -9.23 9.53 -2.63
N LEU A 137 -8.16 10.16 -3.12
CA LEU A 137 -7.32 9.63 -4.19
C LEU A 137 -6.66 8.30 -3.81
N PHE A 138 -6.14 8.21 -2.58
CA PHE A 138 -5.61 6.94 -2.08
C PHE A 138 -6.72 5.92 -1.83
N GLY A 139 -7.89 6.37 -1.40
CA GLY A 139 -9.12 5.56 -1.31
C GLY A 139 -9.48 4.92 -2.65
N ASP A 140 -9.42 5.68 -3.76
CA ASP A 140 -9.68 5.16 -5.12
C ASP A 140 -8.69 4.04 -5.51
N ILE A 141 -7.42 4.19 -5.16
CA ILE A 141 -6.40 3.14 -5.37
C ILE A 141 -6.78 1.86 -4.62
N MET A 142 -7.12 1.99 -3.34
CA MET A 142 -7.48 0.84 -2.53
C MET A 142 -8.81 0.23 -2.95
N ALA A 143 -9.77 1.03 -3.41
CA ALA A 143 -11.02 0.54 -3.99
C ALA A 143 -10.75 -0.37 -5.20
N GLU A 144 -9.84 0.02 -6.09
CA GLU A 144 -9.46 -0.78 -7.25
C GLU A 144 -8.73 -2.07 -6.87
N ILE A 145 -7.85 -2.00 -5.86
CA ILE A 145 -7.14 -3.18 -5.35
C ILE A 145 -8.10 -4.16 -4.68
N PHE A 146 -9.09 -3.68 -3.93
CA PHE A 146 -10.03 -4.55 -3.22
C PHE A 146 -11.05 -5.21 -4.15
N ALA A 147 -11.44 -4.58 -5.23
CA ALA A 147 -12.31 -5.15 -6.24
C ALA A 147 -11.56 -6.24 -7.05
N TRP A 148 -11.63 -7.48 -6.59
CA TRP A 148 -10.95 -8.62 -7.23
C TRP A 148 -11.41 -8.82 -8.68
N GLU A 149 -12.72 -9.01 -8.87
CA GLU A 149 -13.36 -9.25 -10.17
C GLU A 149 -14.75 -8.60 -10.21
N PRO A 150 -15.33 -8.40 -11.41
CA PRO A 150 -16.66 -7.81 -11.58
C PRO A 150 -17.76 -8.85 -11.26
N ASP A 151 -18.12 -8.94 -9.99
CA ASP A 151 -19.14 -9.86 -9.48
C ASP A 151 -20.11 -9.18 -8.49
N ALA A 152 -20.91 -9.97 -7.77
CA ALA A 152 -21.86 -9.46 -6.78
C ALA A 152 -21.18 -8.72 -5.60
N TRP A 153 -19.92 -8.98 -5.32
CA TRP A 153 -19.16 -8.37 -4.23
C TRP A 153 -18.41 -7.10 -4.63
N GLU A 154 -18.24 -6.85 -5.93
CA GLU A 154 -17.41 -5.74 -6.45
C GLU A 154 -17.74 -4.41 -5.78
N LEU A 155 -19.02 -4.00 -5.74
CA LEU A 155 -19.41 -2.72 -5.16
C LEU A 155 -19.10 -2.62 -3.66
N SER A 156 -19.30 -3.71 -2.93
CA SER A 156 -19.01 -3.76 -1.49
C SER A 156 -17.51 -3.74 -1.23
N LEU A 157 -16.74 -4.49 -1.99
CA LEU A 157 -15.28 -4.53 -1.91
C LEU A 157 -14.67 -3.17 -2.27
N ARG A 158 -15.17 -2.49 -3.32
CA ARG A 158 -14.75 -1.12 -3.65
C ARG A 158 -14.99 -0.14 -2.51
N LYS A 159 -16.16 -0.20 -1.86
CA LYS A 159 -16.46 0.66 -0.70
C LYS A 159 -15.55 0.37 0.48
N ILE A 160 -15.33 -0.91 0.81
CA ILE A 160 -14.41 -1.29 1.89
C ILE A 160 -13.00 -0.77 1.59
N GLY A 161 -12.50 -1.02 0.37
CA GLY A 161 -11.18 -0.55 -0.07
C GLY A 161 -11.07 0.97 0.00
N PHE A 162 -12.07 1.69 -0.50
CA PHE A 162 -12.08 3.16 -0.49
C PHE A 162 -11.96 3.74 0.91
N PHE A 163 -12.82 3.32 1.83
CA PHE A 163 -12.79 3.87 3.19
C PHE A 163 -11.55 3.41 3.98
N LEU A 164 -11.10 2.18 3.78
CA LEU A 164 -9.86 1.71 4.36
C LEU A 164 -8.66 2.51 3.83
N GLY A 165 -8.61 2.78 2.53
CA GLY A 165 -7.57 3.60 1.92
C GLY A 165 -7.54 5.01 2.47
N LYS A 166 -8.71 5.66 2.59
CA LYS A 166 -8.81 6.98 3.25
C LYS A 166 -8.27 6.94 4.68
N PHE A 167 -8.68 5.93 5.44
CA PHE A 167 -8.21 5.77 6.82
C PHE A 167 -6.69 5.58 6.90
N ILE A 168 -6.12 4.71 6.06
CA ILE A 168 -4.67 4.47 6.02
C ILE A 168 -3.91 5.76 5.69
N TYR A 169 -4.35 6.51 4.67
CA TYR A 169 -3.71 7.77 4.30
C TYR A 169 -3.71 8.79 5.44
N LEU A 170 -4.85 8.95 6.12
CA LEU A 170 -4.97 9.89 7.23
C LEU A 170 -4.15 9.47 8.45
N MET A 171 -4.10 8.17 8.75
CA MET A 171 -3.27 7.64 9.84
C MET A 171 -1.79 7.81 9.57
N ASP A 172 -1.34 7.52 8.35
CA ASP A 172 0.06 7.70 7.92
C ASP A 172 0.47 9.19 8.03
N ALA A 173 -0.39 10.09 7.53
CA ALA A 173 -0.18 11.53 7.65
C ALA A 173 -0.11 12.00 9.12
N TYR A 174 -0.95 11.46 9.99
CA TYR A 174 -0.96 11.78 11.42
C TYR A 174 0.30 11.27 12.14
N GLU A 175 0.70 10.01 11.89
CA GLU A 175 1.85 9.39 12.54
C GLU A 175 3.18 10.01 12.10
N ASP A 176 3.29 10.40 10.84
CA ASP A 176 4.53 10.92 10.26
C ASP A 176 4.64 12.46 10.30
N VAL A 177 3.64 13.21 10.82
CA VAL A 177 3.62 14.69 10.72
C VAL A 177 4.87 15.37 11.28
N GLU A 178 5.35 14.98 12.46
CA GLU A 178 6.56 15.57 13.07
C GLU A 178 7.82 15.26 12.26
N LYS A 179 7.95 14.02 11.81
CA LYS A 179 9.08 13.54 11.02
C LYS A 179 9.11 14.22 9.65
N ASP A 180 7.97 14.37 9.01
CA ASP A 180 7.86 15.01 7.70
C ASP A 180 8.20 16.50 7.76
N ILE A 181 7.72 17.20 8.79
CA ILE A 181 8.09 18.59 9.04
C ILE A 181 9.60 18.70 9.25
N GLY A 182 10.19 17.82 10.08
CA GLY A 182 11.63 17.80 10.36
C GLY A 182 12.50 17.54 9.12
N ASN A 183 11.99 16.78 8.16
CA ASN A 183 12.63 16.45 6.90
C ASN A 183 12.30 17.45 5.77
N ASN A 184 11.48 18.46 6.03
CA ASN A 184 10.89 19.34 5.01
C ASN A 184 10.16 18.60 3.89
N SER A 185 9.53 17.47 4.26
CA SER A 185 8.67 16.67 3.38
C SER A 185 7.24 17.21 3.42
N TYR A 186 6.46 16.86 2.40
CA TYR A 186 5.04 17.19 2.37
C TYR A 186 4.29 16.38 3.44
N ASN A 187 3.37 17.05 4.13
CA ASN A 187 2.36 16.42 4.96
C ASN A 187 1.12 17.32 4.99
N PRO A 188 -0.08 16.84 4.65
CA PRO A 188 -1.28 17.66 4.56
C PRO A 188 -1.76 18.20 5.91
N LEU A 189 -1.32 17.62 7.03
CA LEU A 189 -1.62 18.05 8.39
C LEU A 189 -0.63 19.08 8.95
N LYS A 190 0.42 19.43 8.21
CA LYS A 190 1.50 20.32 8.66
C LYS A 190 1.00 21.64 9.23
N GLU A 191 0.09 22.32 8.54
CA GLU A 191 -0.43 23.62 9.00
C GLU A 191 -1.24 23.48 10.28
N ALA A 192 -2.11 22.48 10.35
CA ALA A 192 -2.90 22.18 11.54
C ALA A 192 -2.03 21.83 12.75
N PHE A 193 -0.95 21.07 12.51
CA PHE A 193 0.01 20.69 13.56
C PHE A 193 0.77 21.91 14.11
N LEU A 194 1.26 22.81 13.22
CA LEU A 194 2.06 23.98 13.63
C LEU A 194 1.23 25.07 14.36
N GLN A 195 -0.09 25.10 14.16
CA GLN A 195 -0.98 26.10 14.77
C GLN A 195 -1.54 25.71 16.14
N LYS A 196 -1.28 24.49 16.62
CA LYS A 196 -1.92 23.90 17.81
C LYS A 196 -0.90 23.31 18.77
N THR A 197 -1.32 23.16 20.04
CA THR A 197 -0.55 22.31 20.95
C THR A 197 -0.71 20.84 20.57
N PRO A 198 0.25 19.96 20.93
CA PRO A 198 0.13 18.52 20.65
C PRO A 198 -1.18 17.89 21.14
N GLU A 199 -1.69 18.33 22.30
CA GLU A 199 -2.95 17.84 22.87
C GLU A 199 -4.17 18.30 22.08
N GLN A 200 -4.19 19.58 21.64
CA GLN A 200 -5.25 20.13 20.80
C GLN A 200 -5.27 19.44 19.42
N PHE A 201 -4.09 19.25 18.80
CA PHE A 201 -3.97 18.54 17.53
C PHE A 201 -4.47 17.10 17.64
N ALA A 202 -4.00 16.34 18.65
CA ALA A 202 -4.43 14.96 18.84
C ALA A 202 -5.95 14.84 19.14
N THR A 203 -6.54 15.81 19.82
CA THR A 203 -7.99 15.83 20.11
C THR A 203 -8.79 16.03 18.82
N GLU A 204 -8.39 16.99 17.98
CA GLU A 204 -9.07 17.28 16.71
C GLU A 204 -8.96 16.13 15.71
N CYS A 205 -7.81 15.45 15.64
CA CYS A 205 -7.65 14.29 14.74
C CYS A 205 -8.43 13.04 15.17
N ARG A 206 -8.98 13.02 16.42
CA ARG A 206 -9.81 11.92 16.94
C ARG A 206 -11.32 12.14 16.75
N THR A 207 -11.75 13.33 16.37
CA THR A 207 -13.16 13.70 16.16
C THR A 207 -13.53 13.67 14.69
#